data_f49e05063848e7b62a56e4a6000e43cb
#
_entry.id   f49e05063848e7b62a56e4a6000e43cb
#
_cell.length_a   1.000
_cell.length_b   1.000
_cell.length_c   1.000
_cell.angle_alpha   90.00
_cell.angle_beta   90.00
_cell.angle_gamma   90.00
#
_symmetry.space_group_name_H-M   'P 1'
#
loop_
_entity.id
_entity.type
_entity.pdbx_description
1 polymer ?
#
loop_
_entity_poly.entity_id
_entity_poly.type
_entity_poly.pdbx_seq_one_letter_code
_entity_poly.pdbx_strand_id
1 'polypeptide(L)'
;MTRLPGEQGAAGGPGGAAAGAGGPQGRAQAGEVLGFPVRAVARARVLVAGDVMLDRYWFGEVDRISPEAPVPVVRVARREDRLGGAANVARNVAALGAQATLVGIVGDDEPGRHVAELAREAGIRAELAVDAGRPTTLKMRVLGRQQQLLRVDFEETPGEPALDALDVLSDRLIASHDVLVLSDYAKGALKRVEALIERARRAGVPVLVDPKGDDYRRYRGAALVTPNRSEMQQAVGRWSDEGQLAERAQRLRGELGLEALLVTRSEQGMTLFTDAGRDHVDAQAHEVFDVSGAGDTVLATLAVTRAAGLAWPEAMRWANRAGGIVVGKLGTSIVTAGEMS
;
A
#
# COMPACT_ATOMS: atom_id res chain seq x y z
N MET A 1 -26.01 -28.64 -62.28
CA MET A 1 -27.26 -29.35 -62.45
C MET A 1 -27.94 -29.30 -61.07
N THR A 2 -28.98 -28.73 -60.81
CA THR A 2 -30.23 -28.39 -61.30
C THR A 2 -31.12 -28.08 -60.11
N ARG A 3 -31.56 -26.86 -60.05
CA ARG A 3 -32.89 -26.34 -59.71
C ARG A 3 -33.56 -26.57 -58.36
N LEU A 4 -33.88 -25.45 -57.74
CA LEU A 4 -35.12 -25.07 -57.02
C LEU A 4 -36.40 -25.37 -57.82
N PRO A 5 -37.69 -25.24 -57.37
CA PRO A 5 -38.26 -24.33 -56.40
C PRO A 5 -39.56 -24.82 -55.68
N GLY A 6 -40.23 -23.85 -54.93
CA GLY A 6 -41.71 -23.80 -54.77
C GLY A 6 -42.08 -23.57 -53.31
N GLU A 7 -42.40 -22.44 -52.88
CA GLU A 7 -43.55 -21.53 -52.87
C GLU A 7 -44.79 -22.00 -52.08
N GLN A 8 -45.20 -21.17 -51.17
CA GLN A 8 -46.51 -20.59 -50.81
C GLN A 8 -47.40 -21.22 -49.73
N GLY A 9 -47.87 -20.31 -48.87
CA GLY A 9 -49.17 -20.29 -48.30
C GLY A 9 -49.29 -19.82 -46.85
N ALA A 10 -49.44 -18.66 -46.59
CA ALA A 10 -50.41 -17.67 -46.12
C ALA A 10 -51.27 -18.01 -44.88
N ALA A 11 -51.39 -17.03 -44.00
CA ALA A 11 -52.50 -16.45 -43.24
C ALA A 11 -52.86 -16.98 -41.83
N GLY A 12 -52.94 -16.05 -40.88
CA GLY A 12 -53.78 -16.09 -39.72
C GLY A 12 -53.25 -15.63 -38.41
N GLY A 13 -53.33 -14.34 -38.04
CA GLY A 13 -53.19 -13.84 -36.66
C GLY A 13 -54.52 -14.01 -35.89
N PRO A 14 -54.75 -13.36 -34.76
CA PRO A 14 -53.95 -12.56 -33.87
C PRO A 14 -54.12 -12.98 -32.38
N GLY A 15 -53.33 -12.36 -31.48
CA GLY A 15 -53.77 -12.16 -30.11
C GLY A 15 -52.84 -12.64 -29.00
N GLY A 16 -52.43 -11.76 -28.16
CA GLY A 16 -51.94 -12.10 -26.84
C GLY A 16 -50.77 -11.25 -26.38
N ALA A 17 -51.04 -10.05 -25.91
CA ALA A 17 -50.12 -9.24 -25.15
C ALA A 17 -49.77 -9.88 -23.79
N ALA A 18 -48.49 -10.07 -23.50
CA ALA A 18 -48.01 -10.26 -22.13
C ALA A 18 -46.84 -9.32 -21.93
N ALA A 19 -47.10 -8.30 -21.13
CA ALA A 19 -46.09 -7.34 -20.64
C ALA A 19 -45.10 -8.04 -19.74
N GLY A 20 -43.86 -8.21 -20.21
CA GLY A 20 -42.72 -8.57 -19.39
C GLY A 20 -42.09 -7.31 -18.81
N ALA A 21 -42.27 -7.09 -17.51
CA ALA A 21 -41.65 -6.03 -16.77
C ALA A 21 -40.15 -6.25 -16.75
N GLY A 22 -39.41 -5.51 -17.57
CA GLY A 22 -37.99 -5.33 -17.46
C GLY A 22 -37.71 -4.43 -16.26
N GLY A 23 -37.22 -5.03 -15.19
CA GLY A 23 -36.71 -4.30 -14.04
C GLY A 23 -35.53 -3.42 -14.45
N PRO A 24 -35.36 -2.24 -13.86
CA PRO A 24 -34.26 -1.35 -14.17
C PRO A 24 -32.97 -1.95 -13.72
N GLN A 25 -32.11 -2.34 -14.65
CA GLN A 25 -30.73 -2.52 -14.43
C GLN A 25 -30.15 -1.15 -14.06
N GLY A 26 -29.92 -0.95 -12.72
CA GLY A 26 -29.25 0.23 -12.20
C GLY A 26 -27.84 0.29 -12.75
N ARG A 27 -27.66 1.06 -13.83
CA ARG A 27 -26.36 1.63 -14.15
C ARG A 27 -25.98 2.50 -12.94
N ALA A 28 -24.98 2.02 -12.14
CA ALA A 28 -24.28 2.88 -11.20
C ALA A 28 -23.80 4.10 -11.99
N GLN A 29 -24.37 5.25 -11.72
CA GLN A 29 -23.88 6.52 -12.24
C GLN A 29 -22.44 6.63 -11.79
N ALA A 30 -21.53 6.76 -12.74
CA ALA A 30 -20.16 7.23 -12.47
C ALA A 30 -20.30 8.60 -11.81
N GLY A 31 -20.22 8.63 -10.46
CA GLY A 31 -20.25 9.88 -9.70
C GLY A 31 -19.10 10.75 -10.20
N GLU A 32 -19.41 12.01 -10.48
CA GLU A 32 -18.39 13.04 -10.70
C GLU A 32 -17.31 12.88 -9.64
N VAL A 33 -16.06 12.67 -10.07
CA VAL A 33 -14.92 12.64 -9.16
C VAL A 33 -14.74 14.07 -8.67
N LEU A 34 -15.34 14.39 -7.52
CA LEU A 34 -15.02 15.61 -6.78
C LEU A 34 -13.49 15.68 -6.65
N GLY A 35 -12.88 16.85 -6.85
CA GLY A 35 -11.42 17.00 -6.76
C GLY A 35 -10.87 16.47 -5.43
N PHE A 36 -9.58 16.14 -5.40
CA PHE A 36 -8.93 15.62 -4.18
C PHE A 36 -9.20 16.54 -2.99
N PRO A 37 -9.59 16.03 -1.81
CA PRO A 37 -10.09 16.83 -0.69
C PRO A 37 -8.93 17.49 0.09
N VAL A 38 -8.13 18.32 -0.58
CA VAL A 38 -6.89 18.94 -0.06
C VAL A 38 -7.09 19.59 1.31
N ARG A 39 -8.20 20.33 1.51
CA ARG A 39 -8.45 21.02 2.79
C ARG A 39 -8.74 20.07 3.96
N ALA A 40 -9.41 18.96 3.70
CA ALA A 40 -9.70 17.95 4.72
C ALA A 40 -8.43 17.14 5.03
N VAL A 41 -7.70 16.75 4.00
CA VAL A 41 -6.42 16.05 4.13
C VAL A 41 -5.39 16.88 4.91
N ALA A 42 -5.30 18.18 4.70
CA ALA A 42 -4.38 19.05 5.43
C ALA A 42 -4.64 19.13 6.96
N ARG A 43 -5.81 18.70 7.41
CA ARG A 43 -6.15 18.60 8.84
C ARG A 43 -5.96 17.18 9.39
N ALA A 44 -5.83 16.19 8.53
CA ALA A 44 -5.69 14.80 8.90
C ALA A 44 -4.36 14.54 9.62
N ARG A 45 -4.42 13.80 10.72
CA ARG A 45 -3.27 13.39 11.53
C ARG A 45 -3.12 11.89 11.39
N VAL A 46 -2.05 11.45 10.74
CA VAL A 46 -1.77 10.04 10.48
C VAL A 46 -0.56 9.60 11.28
N LEU A 47 -0.76 8.62 12.15
CA LEU A 47 0.32 7.93 12.85
C LEU A 47 0.75 6.72 12.00
N VAL A 48 2.00 6.66 11.62
CA VAL A 48 2.59 5.52 10.91
C VAL A 48 3.54 4.79 11.85
N ALA A 49 3.30 3.52 12.09
CA ALA A 49 4.17 2.65 12.89
C ALA A 49 4.58 1.42 12.08
N GLY A 50 5.83 0.97 12.23
CA GLY A 50 6.29 -0.22 11.51
C GLY A 50 7.78 -0.31 11.32
N ASP A 51 8.16 -1.12 10.32
CA ASP A 51 9.55 -1.39 9.98
C ASP A 51 10.15 -0.22 9.21
N VAL A 52 10.93 0.58 9.90
CA VAL A 52 11.68 1.71 9.33
C VAL A 52 12.97 1.21 8.71
N MET A 53 13.32 1.71 7.53
CA MET A 53 14.56 1.38 6.84
C MET A 53 15.08 2.54 6.00
N LEU A 54 16.37 2.48 5.69
CA LEU A 54 17.03 3.36 4.75
C LEU A 54 17.24 2.61 3.42
N ASP A 55 16.76 3.16 2.31
CA ASP A 55 17.08 2.70 0.97
C ASP A 55 18.23 3.53 0.40
N ARG A 56 19.41 2.90 0.24
CA ARG A 56 20.64 3.54 -0.24
C ARG A 56 20.95 3.09 -1.66
N TYR A 57 21.16 4.03 -2.55
CA TYR A 57 21.49 3.79 -3.96
C TYR A 57 22.87 4.33 -4.29
N TRP A 58 23.73 3.46 -4.82
CA TRP A 58 25.02 3.82 -5.37
C TRP A 58 24.99 3.66 -6.87
N PHE A 59 25.08 4.78 -7.57
CA PHE A 59 25.11 4.80 -9.03
C PHE A 59 26.56 4.94 -9.51
N GLY A 60 26.96 4.13 -10.47
CA GLY A 60 28.31 4.15 -10.98
C GLY A 60 28.47 3.61 -12.40
N GLU A 61 29.70 3.68 -12.86
CA GLU A 61 30.12 3.11 -14.13
C GLU A 61 30.84 1.78 -13.91
N VAL A 62 30.67 0.87 -14.86
CA VAL A 62 31.31 -0.46 -14.88
C VAL A 62 32.15 -0.54 -16.12
N ASP A 63 33.46 -0.30 -15.97
CA ASP A 63 34.39 -0.25 -17.10
C ASP A 63 35.35 -1.44 -17.13
N ARG A 64 35.45 -2.19 -16.04
CA ARG A 64 36.39 -3.30 -15.92
C ARG A 64 35.90 -4.43 -14.98
N ILE A 65 36.45 -5.59 -15.15
CA ILE A 65 36.36 -6.72 -14.23
C ILE A 65 37.51 -6.61 -13.21
N SER A 66 37.26 -7.02 -11.98
CA SER A 66 38.28 -7.05 -10.93
C SER A 66 39.39 -8.04 -11.30
N PRO A 67 40.68 -7.69 -11.06
CA PRO A 67 41.76 -8.65 -11.16
C PRO A 67 41.75 -9.70 -10.02
N GLU A 68 41.03 -9.45 -8.94
CA GLU A 68 40.99 -10.31 -7.74
C GLU A 68 39.92 -11.40 -7.85
N ALA A 69 38.85 -11.18 -8.63
CA ALA A 69 37.74 -12.11 -8.82
C ALA A 69 36.95 -11.74 -10.09
N PRO A 70 36.20 -12.67 -10.70
CA PRO A 70 35.42 -12.40 -11.92
C PRO A 70 34.12 -11.60 -11.61
N VAL A 71 34.28 -10.45 -11.00
CA VAL A 71 33.20 -9.52 -10.61
C VAL A 71 33.42 -8.14 -11.20
N PRO A 72 32.36 -7.40 -11.56
CA PRO A 72 32.47 -6.04 -12.05
C PRO A 72 33.01 -5.09 -10.98
N VAL A 73 33.84 -4.13 -11.37
CA VAL A 73 34.24 -3.00 -10.52
C VAL A 73 33.33 -1.82 -10.81
N VAL A 74 32.58 -1.37 -9.81
CA VAL A 74 31.70 -0.22 -9.91
C VAL A 74 32.42 1.01 -9.36
N ARG A 75 32.68 2.00 -10.23
CA ARG A 75 33.19 3.31 -9.83
C ARG A 75 32.02 4.21 -9.48
N VAL A 76 31.74 4.36 -8.17
CA VAL A 76 30.61 5.14 -7.67
C VAL A 76 30.75 6.60 -8.02
N ALA A 77 29.80 7.14 -8.78
CA ALA A 77 29.73 8.54 -9.18
C ALA A 77 28.69 9.35 -8.39
N ARG A 78 27.59 8.72 -7.97
CA ARG A 78 26.50 9.36 -7.23
C ARG A 78 25.96 8.43 -6.14
N ARG A 79 25.61 9.04 -5.02
CA ARG A 79 24.92 8.35 -3.91
C ARG A 79 23.59 9.04 -3.68
N GLU A 80 22.60 8.26 -3.30
CA GLU A 80 21.25 8.74 -2.98
C GLU A 80 20.66 7.88 -1.89
N ASP A 81 20.12 8.52 -0.86
CA ASP A 81 19.45 7.85 0.24
C ASP A 81 17.98 8.26 0.27
N ARG A 82 17.09 7.30 0.56
CA ARG A 82 15.64 7.49 0.61
C ARG A 82 15.07 6.82 1.85
N LEU A 83 13.98 7.38 2.35
CA LEU A 83 13.15 6.72 3.36
C LEU A 83 12.49 5.48 2.78
N GLY A 84 12.59 4.33 3.46
CA GLY A 84 12.00 3.06 3.06
C GLY A 84 11.04 2.51 4.13
N GLY A 85 10.21 1.54 3.76
CA GLY A 85 9.23 0.90 4.64
C GLY A 85 8.26 1.91 5.26
N ALA A 86 8.00 1.80 6.56
CA ALA A 86 7.11 2.70 7.28
C ALA A 86 7.47 4.19 7.11
N ALA A 87 8.77 4.51 6.98
CA ALA A 87 9.21 5.88 6.76
C ALA A 87 8.83 6.39 5.34
N ASN A 88 8.79 5.52 4.33
CA ASN A 88 8.29 5.88 2.99
C ASN A 88 6.77 6.10 3.00
N VAL A 89 6.01 5.31 3.75
CA VAL A 89 4.55 5.56 3.95
C VAL A 89 4.35 6.94 4.58
N ALA A 90 5.07 7.27 5.66
CA ALA A 90 4.98 8.57 6.32
C ALA A 90 5.36 9.73 5.38
N ARG A 91 6.36 9.53 4.50
CA ARG A 91 6.77 10.50 3.48
C ARG A 91 5.65 10.75 2.46
N ASN A 92 4.96 9.70 2.02
CA ASN A 92 3.80 9.83 1.12
C ASN A 92 2.63 10.55 1.82
N VAL A 93 2.35 10.26 3.10
CA VAL A 93 1.35 10.98 3.90
C VAL A 93 1.64 12.47 3.94
N ALA A 94 2.89 12.86 4.25
CA ALA A 94 3.30 14.27 4.29
C ALA A 94 3.22 14.93 2.91
N ALA A 95 3.63 14.24 1.83
CA ALA A 95 3.57 14.76 0.46
C ALA A 95 2.14 15.00 -0.04
N LEU A 96 1.17 14.22 0.43
CA LEU A 96 -0.26 14.43 0.19
C LEU A 96 -0.85 15.59 1.00
N GLY A 97 -0.05 16.20 1.88
CA GLY A 97 -0.40 17.39 2.65
C GLY A 97 -0.97 17.12 4.06
N ALA A 98 -1.00 15.88 4.53
CA ALA A 98 -1.45 15.52 5.88
C ALA A 98 -0.33 15.64 6.92
N GLN A 99 -0.69 15.70 8.19
CA GLN A 99 0.26 15.68 9.31
C GLN A 99 0.71 14.24 9.55
N ALA A 100 1.99 13.95 9.27
CA ALA A 100 2.58 12.63 9.44
C ALA A 100 3.40 12.54 10.72
N THR A 101 3.10 11.54 11.56
CA THR A 101 3.95 11.13 12.67
C THR A 101 4.45 9.71 12.40
N LEU A 102 5.76 9.49 12.49
CA LEU A 102 6.41 8.20 12.30
C LEU A 102 6.88 7.64 13.63
N VAL A 103 6.52 6.40 13.93
CA VAL A 103 7.05 5.62 15.06
C VAL A 103 7.73 4.37 14.52
N GLY A 104 8.95 4.12 14.94
CA GLY A 104 9.73 2.97 14.49
C GLY A 104 10.98 2.75 15.32
N ILE A 105 11.80 1.78 14.91
CA ILE A 105 13.04 1.43 15.60
C ILE A 105 14.20 1.58 14.62
N VAL A 106 15.27 2.26 15.07
CA VAL A 106 16.53 2.42 14.35
C VAL A 106 17.70 2.01 15.23
N GLY A 107 18.86 1.75 14.65
CA GLY A 107 20.10 1.55 15.39
C GLY A 107 20.73 2.88 15.84
N ASP A 108 21.72 2.82 16.73
CA ASP A 108 22.60 3.98 17.05
C ASP A 108 23.75 4.06 16.03
N ASP A 109 23.40 4.28 14.77
CA ASP A 109 24.34 4.27 13.65
C ASP A 109 24.09 5.43 12.67
N GLU A 110 24.95 5.53 11.65
CA GLU A 110 24.83 6.56 10.62
C GLU A 110 23.51 6.44 9.85
N PRO A 111 23.08 5.24 9.38
CA PRO A 111 21.78 5.11 8.70
C PRO A 111 20.58 5.53 9.56
N GLY A 112 20.60 5.25 10.88
CA GLY A 112 19.53 5.64 11.80
C GLY A 112 19.43 7.17 11.96
N ARG A 113 20.57 7.84 12.13
CA ARG A 113 20.60 9.32 12.16
C ARG A 113 20.14 9.92 10.85
N HIS A 114 20.53 9.33 9.72
CA HIS A 114 20.14 9.82 8.40
C HIS A 114 18.65 9.65 8.12
N VAL A 115 18.02 8.55 8.57
CA VAL A 115 16.55 8.38 8.55
C VAL A 115 15.86 9.52 9.31
N ALA A 116 16.34 9.86 10.51
CA ALA A 116 15.76 10.96 11.30
C ALA A 116 15.88 12.32 10.60
N GLU A 117 17.01 12.58 9.93
CA GLU A 117 17.26 13.79 9.14
C GLU A 117 16.32 13.88 7.94
N LEU A 118 16.25 12.82 7.13
CA LEU A 118 15.35 12.75 5.96
C LEU A 118 13.88 12.89 6.35
N ALA A 119 13.47 12.30 7.48
CA ALA A 119 12.11 12.44 7.99
C ALA A 119 11.82 13.90 8.35
N ARG A 120 12.72 14.56 9.06
CA ARG A 120 12.60 16.00 9.41
C ARG A 120 12.53 16.89 8.17
N GLU A 121 13.36 16.63 7.16
CA GLU A 121 13.35 17.37 5.88
C GLU A 121 12.04 17.18 5.11
N ALA A 122 11.44 15.99 5.21
CA ALA A 122 10.13 15.69 4.62
C ALA A 122 8.94 16.23 5.44
N GLY A 123 9.18 16.96 6.54
CA GLY A 123 8.13 17.50 7.40
C GLY A 123 7.42 16.44 8.26
N ILE A 124 8.05 15.29 8.50
CA ILE A 124 7.54 14.19 9.31
C ILE A 124 7.99 14.38 10.76
N ARG A 125 7.06 14.27 11.71
CA ARG A 125 7.39 14.14 13.12
C ARG A 125 7.88 12.71 13.39
N ALA A 126 9.19 12.51 13.55
CA ALA A 126 9.77 11.20 13.80
C ALA A 126 9.99 10.97 15.30
N GLU A 127 9.38 9.92 15.85
CA GLU A 127 9.50 9.43 17.23
C GLU A 127 10.14 8.03 17.15
N LEU A 128 11.47 7.98 17.05
CA LEU A 128 12.21 6.74 16.80
C LEU A 128 12.79 6.19 18.10
N ALA A 129 12.50 4.93 18.40
CA ALA A 129 13.20 4.18 19.44
C ALA A 129 14.59 3.78 18.91
N VAL A 130 15.62 3.93 19.73
CA VAL A 130 17.01 3.57 19.38
C VAL A 130 17.35 2.23 20.00
N ASP A 131 17.76 1.27 19.19
CA ASP A 131 18.31 -0.02 19.59
C ASP A 131 19.83 -0.05 19.29
N ALA A 132 20.65 0.26 20.27
CA ALA A 132 22.11 0.28 20.08
C ALA A 132 22.72 -1.13 19.87
N GLY A 133 21.95 -2.18 20.09
CA GLY A 133 22.39 -3.57 19.93
C GLY A 133 22.32 -4.11 18.49
N ARG A 134 21.74 -3.34 17.57
CA ARG A 134 21.55 -3.78 16.17
C ARG A 134 21.76 -2.63 15.17
N PRO A 135 22.12 -2.95 13.90
CA PRO A 135 22.13 -1.93 12.85
C PRO A 135 20.71 -1.48 12.48
N THR A 136 20.59 -0.23 12.03
CA THR A 136 19.39 0.23 11.31
C THR A 136 19.20 -0.63 10.07
N THR A 137 17.96 -1.04 9.79
CA THR A 137 17.66 -1.76 8.56
C THR A 137 18.04 -0.90 7.35
N LEU A 138 19.00 -1.39 6.56
CA LEU A 138 19.53 -0.71 5.38
C LEU A 138 19.46 -1.63 4.17
N LYS A 139 18.87 -1.15 3.09
CA LYS A 139 18.86 -1.81 1.77
C LYS A 139 19.72 -1.02 0.80
N MET A 140 20.95 -1.49 0.60
CA MET A 140 21.88 -0.86 -0.33
C MET A 140 21.79 -1.49 -1.71
N ARG A 141 21.56 -0.65 -2.72
CA ARG A 141 21.52 -1.05 -4.13
C ARG A 141 22.66 -0.43 -4.89
N VAL A 142 23.41 -1.27 -5.60
CA VAL A 142 24.50 -0.85 -6.46
C VAL A 142 24.02 -0.93 -7.91
N LEU A 143 24.03 0.20 -8.60
CA LEU A 143 23.57 0.32 -9.98
C LEU A 143 24.74 0.70 -10.89
N GLY A 144 24.93 -0.09 -11.94
CA GLY A 144 25.85 0.19 -13.03
C GLY A 144 25.06 0.64 -14.27
N ARG A 145 25.30 1.85 -14.77
CA ARG A 145 24.51 2.47 -15.85
C ARG A 145 23.02 2.52 -15.47
N GLN A 146 22.17 1.67 -16.03
CA GLN A 146 20.73 1.62 -15.73
C GLN A 146 20.28 0.27 -15.13
N GLN A 147 21.24 -0.59 -14.76
CA GLN A 147 20.96 -1.92 -14.25
C GLN A 147 21.39 -2.07 -12.78
N GLN A 148 20.53 -2.66 -11.95
CA GLN A 148 20.91 -3.08 -10.62
C GLN A 148 21.85 -4.30 -10.70
N LEU A 149 23.05 -4.15 -10.15
CA LEU A 149 24.08 -5.19 -10.14
C LEU A 149 24.05 -6.03 -8.87
N LEU A 150 23.77 -5.38 -7.74
CA LEU A 150 23.79 -6.00 -6.42
C LEU A 150 22.84 -5.29 -5.48
N ARG A 151 22.24 -6.05 -4.56
CA ARG A 151 21.59 -5.51 -3.34
C ARG A 151 22.24 -6.15 -2.13
N VAL A 152 22.57 -5.32 -1.15
CA VAL A 152 23.08 -5.74 0.16
C VAL A 152 22.08 -5.29 1.21
N ASP A 153 21.56 -6.23 2.01
CA ASP A 153 20.60 -5.96 3.05
C ASP A 153 21.28 -6.13 4.42
N PHE A 154 21.24 -5.07 5.24
CA PHE A 154 21.62 -5.09 6.64
C PHE A 154 20.34 -5.07 7.46
N GLU A 155 20.02 -6.17 8.13
CA GLU A 155 18.77 -6.33 8.85
C GLU A 155 18.92 -7.31 10.01
N GLU A 156 18.44 -6.87 11.18
CA GLU A 156 18.36 -7.67 12.38
C GLU A 156 17.05 -7.36 13.11
N THR A 157 16.51 -8.32 13.85
CA THR A 157 15.28 -8.10 14.63
C THR A 157 15.56 -7.25 15.86
N PRO A 158 14.65 -6.31 16.24
CA PRO A 158 14.80 -5.49 17.43
C PRO A 158 14.81 -6.31 18.73
N GLY A 159 15.61 -5.84 19.68
CA GLY A 159 15.58 -6.34 21.06
C GLY A 159 14.30 -5.95 21.81
N GLU A 160 13.97 -6.70 22.87
CA GLU A 160 12.78 -6.42 23.68
C GLU A 160 12.75 -4.99 24.29
N PRO A 161 13.89 -4.40 24.76
CA PRO A 161 13.86 -3.01 25.25
C PRO A 161 13.43 -1.98 24.19
N ALA A 162 13.82 -2.17 22.92
CA ALA A 162 13.41 -1.29 21.83
C ALA A 162 11.93 -1.48 21.46
N LEU A 163 11.42 -2.71 21.57
CA LEU A 163 9.98 -3.00 21.42
C LEU A 163 9.17 -2.37 22.54
N ASP A 164 9.64 -2.41 23.78
CA ASP A 164 9.01 -1.72 24.92
C ASP A 164 8.97 -0.20 24.72
N ALA A 165 10.05 0.38 24.21
CA ALA A 165 10.11 1.79 23.88
C ALA A 165 9.12 2.16 22.74
N LEU A 166 9.02 1.33 21.70
CA LEU A 166 8.05 1.49 20.61
C LEU A 166 6.61 1.45 21.14
N ASP A 167 6.30 0.52 22.04
CA ASP A 167 5.00 0.41 22.68
C ASP A 167 4.64 1.67 23.45
N VAL A 168 5.56 2.19 24.28
CA VAL A 168 5.36 3.44 25.07
C VAL A 168 5.14 4.65 24.15
N LEU A 169 5.93 4.78 23.07
CA LEU A 169 5.77 5.86 22.08
C LEU A 169 4.40 5.77 21.41
N SER A 170 4.00 4.57 20.98
CA SER A 170 2.73 4.35 20.31
C SER A 170 1.55 4.68 21.23
N ASP A 171 1.56 4.22 22.48
CA ASP A 171 0.49 4.47 23.47
C ASP A 171 0.27 5.97 23.70
N ARG A 172 1.35 6.75 23.79
CA ARG A 172 1.29 8.19 23.98
C ARG A 172 0.68 8.92 22.78
N LEU A 173 0.81 8.37 21.56
CA LEU A 173 0.47 9.05 20.32
C LEU A 173 -0.87 8.64 19.71
N ILE A 174 -1.30 7.39 19.87
CA ILE A 174 -2.49 6.83 19.21
C ILE A 174 -3.71 7.74 19.37
N ALA A 175 -4.08 8.11 20.60
CA ALA A 175 -5.31 8.85 20.87
C ALA A 175 -5.33 10.28 20.29
N SER A 176 -4.19 10.81 19.85
CA SER A 176 -4.08 12.15 19.26
C SER A 176 -4.10 12.14 17.72
N HIS A 177 -4.26 10.98 17.09
CA HIS A 177 -4.27 10.80 15.64
C HIS A 177 -5.63 10.28 15.14
N ASP A 178 -5.92 10.54 13.88
CA ASP A 178 -7.22 10.22 13.27
C ASP A 178 -7.18 8.80 12.62
N VAL A 179 -5.98 8.30 12.29
CA VAL A 179 -5.73 6.97 11.72
C VAL A 179 -4.37 6.47 12.17
N LEU A 180 -4.27 5.18 12.49
CA LEU A 180 -3.01 4.45 12.65
C LEU A 180 -2.74 3.59 11.40
N VAL A 181 -1.56 3.73 10.82
CA VAL A 181 -1.06 2.90 9.74
C VAL A 181 0.02 1.97 10.28
N LEU A 182 -0.09 0.68 9.97
CA LEU A 182 0.90 -0.35 10.29
C LEU A 182 1.55 -0.85 9.00
N SER A 183 2.83 -0.58 8.82
CA SER A 183 3.62 -0.99 7.65
C SER A 183 4.54 -2.13 8.06
N ASP A 184 4.13 -3.36 7.75
CA ASP A 184 4.83 -4.60 8.13
C ASP A 184 5.71 -5.10 6.97
N TYR A 185 7.01 -5.19 7.23
CA TYR A 185 8.01 -5.77 6.32
C TYR A 185 8.68 -7.01 6.92
N ALA A 186 8.11 -7.54 8.03
CA ALA A 186 8.65 -8.66 8.79
C ALA A 186 10.09 -8.43 9.27
N LYS A 187 10.44 -7.19 9.65
CA LYS A 187 11.73 -6.85 10.25
C LYS A 187 11.68 -6.79 11.78
N GLY A 188 10.49 -7.00 12.35
CA GLY A 188 10.29 -7.26 13.77
C GLY A 188 9.76 -6.09 14.58
N ALA A 189 9.69 -4.86 14.06
CA ALA A 189 9.10 -3.73 14.80
C ALA A 189 7.62 -4.00 15.17
N LEU A 190 6.89 -4.73 14.33
CA LEU A 190 5.51 -5.12 14.56
C LEU A 190 5.34 -6.53 15.17
N LYS A 191 6.33 -7.02 15.94
CA LYS A 191 6.24 -8.31 16.62
C LYS A 191 5.02 -8.41 17.54
N ARG A 192 4.59 -7.29 18.14
CA ARG A 192 3.47 -7.19 19.08
C ARG A 192 2.26 -6.46 18.45
N VAL A 193 2.02 -6.67 17.17
CA VAL A 193 1.03 -5.94 16.37
C VAL A 193 -0.40 -6.10 16.91
N GLU A 194 -0.77 -7.26 17.45
CA GLU A 194 -2.09 -7.52 18.04
C GLU A 194 -2.40 -6.56 19.20
N ALA A 195 -1.42 -6.36 20.09
CA ALA A 195 -1.57 -5.45 21.21
C ALA A 195 -1.70 -3.99 20.73
N LEU A 196 -0.97 -3.60 19.68
CA LEU A 196 -1.03 -2.28 19.10
C LEU A 196 -2.41 -2.01 18.45
N ILE A 197 -2.95 -2.96 17.70
CA ILE A 197 -4.30 -2.89 17.12
C ILE A 197 -5.36 -2.77 18.23
N GLU A 198 -5.25 -3.55 19.26
CA GLU A 198 -6.22 -3.52 20.37
C GLU A 198 -6.18 -2.17 21.13
N ARG A 199 -5.00 -1.57 21.32
CA ARG A 199 -4.86 -0.23 21.91
C ARG A 199 -5.51 0.85 21.02
N ALA A 200 -5.29 0.82 19.73
CA ALA A 200 -5.90 1.74 18.78
C ALA A 200 -7.43 1.60 18.76
N ARG A 201 -7.94 0.37 18.75
CA ARG A 201 -9.38 0.11 18.85
C ARG A 201 -10.01 0.70 20.11
N ARG A 202 -9.39 0.52 21.28
CA ARG A 202 -9.88 1.11 22.54
C ARG A 202 -9.89 2.64 22.49
N ALA A 203 -8.95 3.24 21.76
CA ALA A 203 -8.90 4.68 21.55
C ALA A 203 -9.87 5.17 20.46
N GLY A 204 -10.58 4.27 19.77
CA GLY A 204 -11.48 4.63 18.66
C GLY A 204 -10.73 5.05 17.39
N VAL A 205 -9.45 4.68 17.25
CA VAL A 205 -8.60 5.04 16.11
C VAL A 205 -8.57 3.86 15.13
N PRO A 206 -9.06 4.02 13.88
CA PRO A 206 -9.02 2.99 12.87
C PRO A 206 -7.58 2.64 12.48
N VAL A 207 -7.34 1.33 12.25
CA VAL A 207 -6.02 0.80 11.91
C VAL A 207 -6.02 0.30 10.47
N LEU A 208 -5.09 0.77 9.66
CA LEU A 208 -4.84 0.31 8.30
C LEU A 208 -3.50 -0.44 8.27
N VAL A 209 -3.48 -1.62 7.68
CA VAL A 209 -2.30 -2.50 7.69
C VAL A 209 -1.86 -2.85 6.28
N ASP A 210 -0.60 -2.61 5.96
CA ASP A 210 0.11 -3.30 4.88
C ASP A 210 0.72 -4.57 5.45
N PRO A 211 0.20 -5.76 5.07
CA PRO A 211 0.51 -7.01 5.75
C PRO A 211 1.78 -7.66 5.22
N LYS A 212 2.42 -8.51 6.05
CA LYS A 212 3.49 -9.40 5.63
C LYS A 212 3.32 -10.81 6.22
N GLY A 213 3.74 -11.82 5.43
CA GLY A 213 3.60 -13.22 5.81
C GLY A 213 2.25 -13.81 5.41
N ASP A 214 1.92 -14.98 5.96
CA ASP A 214 0.73 -15.77 5.65
C ASP A 214 -0.28 -15.82 6.80
N ASP A 215 0.13 -15.54 8.04
CA ASP A 215 -0.74 -15.52 9.21
C ASP A 215 -1.34 -14.12 9.45
N TYR A 216 -2.48 -13.87 8.82
CA TYR A 216 -3.22 -12.61 8.97
C TYR A 216 -4.04 -12.51 10.27
N ARG A 217 -4.14 -13.58 11.07
CA ARG A 217 -4.86 -13.54 12.36
C ARG A 217 -4.26 -12.51 13.31
N ARG A 218 -2.97 -12.21 13.15
CA ARG A 218 -2.26 -11.16 13.89
C ARG A 218 -2.79 -9.75 13.61
N TYR A 219 -3.52 -9.54 12.51
CA TYR A 219 -4.14 -8.24 12.16
C TYR A 219 -5.63 -8.17 12.50
N ARG A 220 -6.13 -9.11 13.28
CA ARG A 220 -7.54 -9.15 13.74
C ARG A 220 -7.93 -7.82 14.37
N GLY A 221 -9.11 -7.31 13.97
CA GLY A 221 -9.66 -6.04 14.47
C GLY A 221 -9.09 -4.77 13.84
N ALA A 222 -8.22 -4.89 12.84
CA ALA A 222 -7.89 -3.74 11.99
C ALA A 222 -9.12 -3.29 11.20
N ALA A 223 -9.16 -2.02 10.79
CA ALA A 223 -10.22 -1.51 9.92
C ALA A 223 -9.99 -1.96 8.46
N LEU A 224 -8.74 -1.93 8.00
CA LEU A 224 -8.35 -2.32 6.64
C LEU A 224 -7.06 -3.13 6.65
N VAL A 225 -6.98 -4.13 5.76
CA VAL A 225 -5.73 -4.81 5.37
C VAL A 225 -5.57 -4.73 3.85
N THR A 226 -4.35 -4.44 3.36
CA THR A 226 -4.08 -4.17 1.94
C THR A 226 -3.10 -5.16 1.29
N PRO A 227 -3.39 -6.47 1.25
CA PRO A 227 -2.50 -7.43 0.60
C PRO A 227 -2.40 -7.17 -0.91
N ASN A 228 -1.22 -7.42 -1.46
CA ASN A 228 -1.11 -7.62 -2.89
C ASN A 228 -1.60 -9.02 -3.30
N ARG A 229 -1.69 -9.27 -4.62
CA ARG A 229 -2.17 -10.56 -5.14
C ARG A 229 -1.41 -11.76 -4.59
N SER A 230 -0.08 -11.67 -4.51
CA SER A 230 0.77 -12.77 -4.01
C SER A 230 0.56 -13.01 -2.52
N GLU A 231 0.52 -11.96 -1.73
CA GLU A 231 0.26 -12.00 -0.28
C GLU A 231 -1.14 -12.54 0.02
N MET A 232 -2.15 -12.09 -0.74
CA MET A 232 -3.51 -12.64 -0.61
C MET A 232 -3.53 -14.14 -0.93
N GLN A 233 -2.80 -14.59 -1.99
CA GLN A 233 -2.69 -16.02 -2.32
C GLN A 233 -1.98 -16.84 -1.24
N GLN A 234 -1.00 -16.27 -0.56
CA GLN A 234 -0.33 -16.92 0.57
C GLN A 234 -1.31 -17.11 1.75
N ALA A 235 -2.12 -16.09 2.04
CA ALA A 235 -3.06 -16.12 3.17
C ALA A 235 -4.26 -17.05 2.94
N VAL A 236 -4.85 -17.08 1.73
CA VAL A 236 -6.12 -17.79 1.47
C VAL A 236 -6.04 -18.88 0.40
N GLY A 237 -4.86 -19.12 -0.16
CA GLY A 237 -4.66 -20.03 -1.28
C GLY A 237 -4.99 -19.40 -2.65
N ARG A 238 -4.58 -20.08 -3.72
CA ARG A 238 -4.79 -19.62 -5.11
C ARG A 238 -6.28 -19.69 -5.48
N TRP A 239 -6.75 -18.76 -6.29
CA TRP A 239 -8.10 -18.73 -6.88
C TRP A 239 -8.02 -18.76 -8.41
N SER A 240 -9.03 -19.33 -9.06
CA SER A 240 -9.12 -19.50 -10.52
C SER A 240 -9.98 -18.42 -11.20
N ASP A 241 -10.92 -17.83 -10.45
CA ASP A 241 -11.89 -16.88 -10.96
C ASP A 241 -12.26 -15.82 -9.91
N GLU A 242 -12.97 -14.80 -10.33
CA GLU A 242 -13.38 -13.67 -9.49
C GLU A 242 -14.37 -14.06 -8.38
N GLY A 243 -15.17 -15.11 -8.60
CA GLY A 243 -16.10 -15.63 -7.59
C GLY A 243 -15.35 -16.24 -6.40
N GLN A 244 -14.34 -17.08 -6.69
CA GLN A 244 -13.48 -17.66 -5.66
C GLN A 244 -12.68 -16.59 -4.91
N LEU A 245 -12.17 -15.56 -5.61
CA LEU A 245 -11.52 -14.44 -4.94
C LEU A 245 -12.49 -13.76 -3.97
N ALA A 246 -13.70 -13.44 -4.43
CA ALA A 246 -14.70 -12.77 -3.61
C ALA A 246 -15.08 -13.60 -2.38
N GLU A 247 -15.35 -14.89 -2.54
CA GLU A 247 -15.66 -15.80 -1.41
C GLU A 247 -14.55 -15.83 -0.37
N ARG A 248 -13.29 -16.01 -0.81
CA ARG A 248 -12.13 -16.11 0.09
C ARG A 248 -11.83 -14.79 0.78
N ALA A 249 -11.93 -13.67 0.03
CA ALA A 249 -11.72 -12.34 0.57
C ALA A 249 -12.77 -11.97 1.62
N GLN A 250 -14.05 -12.22 1.35
CA GLN A 250 -15.13 -11.97 2.31
C GLN A 250 -15.02 -12.86 3.56
N ARG A 251 -14.63 -14.13 3.39
CA ARG A 251 -14.39 -15.02 4.51
C ARG A 251 -13.24 -14.50 5.39
N LEU A 252 -12.08 -14.19 4.79
CA LEU A 252 -10.93 -13.64 5.53
C LEU A 252 -11.30 -12.34 6.23
N ARG A 253 -11.99 -11.41 5.53
CA ARG A 253 -12.48 -10.15 6.10
C ARG A 253 -13.34 -10.40 7.34
N GLY A 254 -14.31 -11.31 7.25
CA GLY A 254 -15.19 -11.68 8.35
C GLY A 254 -14.45 -12.34 9.52
N GLU A 255 -13.56 -13.29 9.24
CA GLU A 255 -12.75 -13.98 10.26
C GLU A 255 -11.86 -13.01 11.05
N LEU A 256 -11.33 -11.98 10.39
CA LEU A 256 -10.49 -10.96 11.01
C LEU A 256 -11.27 -9.79 11.62
N GLY A 257 -12.58 -9.68 11.34
CA GLY A 257 -13.42 -8.57 11.81
C GLY A 257 -13.02 -7.23 11.18
N LEU A 258 -12.62 -7.23 9.89
CA LEU A 258 -12.23 -6.01 9.18
C LEU A 258 -13.48 -5.27 8.66
N GLU A 259 -13.42 -3.94 8.62
CA GLU A 259 -14.40 -3.12 7.88
C GLU A 259 -14.22 -3.33 6.37
N ALA A 260 -12.97 -3.39 5.90
CA ALA A 260 -12.61 -3.54 4.50
C ALA A 260 -11.36 -4.40 4.29
N LEU A 261 -11.29 -5.08 3.15
CA LEU A 261 -10.10 -5.77 2.64
C LEU A 261 -9.85 -5.25 1.22
N LEU A 262 -8.69 -4.66 0.95
CA LEU A 262 -8.32 -4.17 -0.38
C LEU A 262 -7.21 -5.03 -0.96
N VAL A 263 -7.47 -5.71 -2.06
CA VAL A 263 -6.45 -6.49 -2.78
C VAL A 263 -5.89 -5.66 -3.94
N THR A 264 -4.59 -5.36 -3.89
CA THR A 264 -3.89 -4.73 -5.02
C THR A 264 -3.47 -5.79 -6.03
N ARG A 265 -3.71 -5.55 -7.33
CA ARG A 265 -3.64 -6.56 -8.38
C ARG A 265 -2.79 -6.15 -9.59
N SER A 266 -1.80 -5.27 -9.35
CA SER A 266 -0.91 -4.74 -10.38
C SER A 266 -1.68 -4.14 -11.57
N GLU A 267 -1.46 -4.65 -12.78
CA GLU A 267 -2.12 -4.23 -14.02
C GLU A 267 -3.64 -4.40 -14.00
N GLN A 268 -4.17 -5.22 -13.11
CA GLN A 268 -5.62 -5.42 -12.93
C GLN A 268 -6.25 -4.40 -11.95
N GLY A 269 -5.48 -3.44 -11.46
CA GLY A 269 -5.98 -2.42 -10.55
C GLY A 269 -6.20 -2.90 -9.11
N MET A 270 -7.35 -2.60 -8.51
CA MET A 270 -7.64 -2.89 -7.11
C MET A 270 -9.05 -3.41 -6.91
N THR A 271 -9.21 -4.34 -5.98
CA THR A 271 -10.54 -4.86 -5.59
C THR A 271 -10.74 -4.69 -4.09
N LEU A 272 -11.78 -3.98 -3.73
CA LEU A 272 -12.23 -3.71 -2.35
C LEU A 272 -13.38 -4.64 -1.97
N PHE A 273 -13.31 -5.20 -0.78
CA PHE A 273 -14.35 -6.03 -0.19
C PHE A 273 -14.80 -5.39 1.14
N THR A 274 -16.11 -5.13 1.24
CA THR A 274 -16.78 -4.56 2.43
C THR A 274 -18.05 -5.34 2.74
N ASP A 275 -18.81 -4.94 3.75
CA ASP A 275 -20.14 -5.50 4.01
C ASP A 275 -21.13 -5.22 2.87
N ALA A 276 -20.96 -4.12 2.13
CA ALA A 276 -21.78 -3.79 0.97
C ALA A 276 -21.47 -4.67 -0.26
N GLY A 277 -20.41 -5.48 -0.20
CA GLY A 277 -20.04 -6.36 -1.31
C GLY A 277 -18.64 -6.08 -1.84
N ARG A 278 -18.50 -6.12 -3.18
CA ARG A 278 -17.24 -5.98 -3.91
C ARG A 278 -17.30 -4.76 -4.84
N ASP A 279 -16.29 -3.90 -4.73
CA ASP A 279 -15.98 -2.83 -5.69
C ASP A 279 -14.66 -3.12 -6.39
N HIS A 280 -14.56 -2.74 -7.66
CA HIS A 280 -13.32 -2.89 -8.43
C HIS A 280 -13.03 -1.62 -9.24
N VAL A 281 -11.75 -1.29 -9.36
CA VAL A 281 -11.24 -0.23 -10.22
C VAL A 281 -10.07 -0.76 -11.04
N ASP A 282 -10.10 -0.53 -12.34
CA ASP A 282 -9.01 -0.87 -13.25
C ASP A 282 -7.78 0.01 -12.97
N ALA A 283 -6.58 -0.50 -13.28
CA ALA A 283 -5.35 0.26 -13.13
C ALA A 283 -5.35 1.52 -14.02
N GLN A 284 -4.90 2.65 -13.47
CA GLN A 284 -4.82 3.94 -14.18
C GLN A 284 -3.41 4.27 -14.69
N ALA A 285 -2.47 3.32 -14.65
CA ALA A 285 -1.11 3.54 -15.13
C ALA A 285 -1.08 3.59 -16.67
N HIS A 286 -0.50 4.66 -17.24
CA HIS A 286 -0.26 4.77 -18.69
C HIS A 286 1.09 4.17 -19.09
N GLU A 287 2.13 4.41 -18.29
CA GLU A 287 3.47 3.85 -18.45
C GLU A 287 3.99 3.43 -17.07
N VAL A 288 4.64 2.28 -17.00
CA VAL A 288 5.20 1.74 -15.75
C VAL A 288 6.72 1.77 -15.87
N PHE A 289 7.36 2.63 -15.07
CA PHE A 289 8.82 2.70 -14.98
C PHE A 289 9.36 1.92 -13.78
N ASP A 290 8.73 2.07 -12.61
CA ASP A 290 9.15 1.40 -11.39
C ASP A 290 7.95 1.22 -10.44
N VAL A 291 7.75 0.01 -9.96
CA VAL A 291 6.66 -0.32 -9.03
C VAL A 291 7.08 -0.20 -7.56
N SER A 292 8.34 0.16 -7.29
CA SER A 292 8.87 0.26 -5.92
C SER A 292 8.15 1.35 -5.13
N GLY A 293 7.59 0.97 -3.97
CA GLY A 293 6.86 1.91 -3.10
C GLY A 293 5.44 2.23 -3.55
N ALA A 294 4.91 1.58 -4.61
CA ALA A 294 3.52 1.77 -5.02
C ALA A 294 2.53 1.36 -3.92
N GLY A 295 2.79 0.26 -3.22
CA GLY A 295 2.01 -0.18 -2.05
C GLY A 295 1.99 0.87 -0.94
N ASP A 296 3.16 1.44 -0.61
CA ASP A 296 3.28 2.51 0.39
C ASP A 296 2.46 3.75 0.01
N THR A 297 2.49 4.14 -1.27
CA THR A 297 1.71 5.27 -1.80
C THR A 297 0.19 5.00 -1.73
N VAL A 298 -0.23 3.79 -2.08
CA VAL A 298 -1.63 3.34 -1.96
C VAL A 298 -2.09 3.39 -0.52
N LEU A 299 -1.33 2.80 0.41
CA LEU A 299 -1.64 2.77 1.83
C LEU A 299 -1.70 4.19 2.43
N ALA A 300 -0.72 5.05 2.11
CA ALA A 300 -0.70 6.44 2.54
C ALA A 300 -1.94 7.21 2.04
N THR A 301 -2.32 7.02 0.78
CA THR A 301 -3.50 7.68 0.19
C THR A 301 -4.80 7.20 0.85
N LEU A 302 -4.93 5.90 1.10
CA LEU A 302 -6.05 5.33 1.87
C LEU A 302 -6.12 5.96 3.27
N ALA A 303 -4.98 6.08 3.95
CA ALA A 303 -4.92 6.64 5.30
C ALA A 303 -5.36 8.11 5.33
N VAL A 304 -4.82 8.97 4.46
CA VAL A 304 -5.17 10.40 4.47
C VAL A 304 -6.62 10.65 4.04
N THR A 305 -7.14 9.87 3.10
CA THR A 305 -8.53 10.01 2.64
C THR A 305 -9.51 9.47 3.68
N ARG A 306 -9.20 8.39 4.37
CA ARG A 306 -10.00 7.90 5.50
C ARG A 306 -9.97 8.85 6.68
N ALA A 307 -8.82 9.40 7.04
CA ALA A 307 -8.69 10.45 8.05
C ALA A 307 -9.47 11.73 7.68
N ALA A 308 -9.59 12.02 6.38
CA ALA A 308 -10.41 13.09 5.84
C ALA A 308 -11.92 12.77 5.80
N GLY A 309 -12.34 11.56 6.22
CA GLY A 309 -13.73 11.13 6.33
C GLY A 309 -14.36 10.52 5.07
N LEU A 310 -13.56 10.20 4.03
CA LEU A 310 -14.07 9.58 2.81
C LEU A 310 -14.51 8.13 3.05
N ALA A 311 -15.51 7.66 2.32
CA ALA A 311 -15.93 6.27 2.30
C ALA A 311 -14.87 5.36 1.62
N TRP A 312 -14.84 4.07 1.95
CA TRP A 312 -13.86 3.12 1.42
C TRP A 312 -13.80 3.08 -0.12
N PRO A 313 -14.92 3.05 -0.87
CA PRO A 313 -14.87 3.04 -2.34
C PRO A 313 -14.24 4.30 -2.94
N GLU A 314 -14.48 5.45 -2.33
CA GLU A 314 -13.90 6.72 -2.75
C GLU A 314 -12.39 6.78 -2.42
N ALA A 315 -12.02 6.37 -1.20
CA ALA A 315 -10.62 6.24 -0.79
C ALA A 315 -9.84 5.31 -1.73
N MET A 316 -10.41 4.18 -2.14
CA MET A 316 -9.82 3.26 -3.11
C MET A 316 -9.58 3.94 -4.48
N ARG A 317 -10.53 4.72 -4.99
CA ARG A 317 -10.35 5.42 -6.29
C ARG A 317 -9.18 6.39 -6.24
N TRP A 318 -9.05 7.15 -5.14
CA TRP A 318 -7.91 8.04 -4.93
C TRP A 318 -6.59 7.27 -4.78
N ALA A 319 -6.59 6.18 -4.06
CA ALA A 319 -5.41 5.32 -3.90
C ALA A 319 -4.97 4.70 -5.24
N ASN A 320 -5.91 4.29 -6.09
CA ASN A 320 -5.64 3.78 -7.43
C ASN A 320 -5.03 4.87 -8.34
N ARG A 321 -5.56 6.10 -8.30
CA ARG A 321 -4.99 7.24 -9.02
C ARG A 321 -3.56 7.53 -8.56
N ALA A 322 -3.32 7.59 -7.25
CA ALA A 322 -1.98 7.81 -6.69
C ALA A 322 -1.01 6.70 -7.09
N GLY A 323 -1.44 5.43 -7.01
CA GLY A 323 -0.69 4.28 -7.49
C GLY A 323 -0.31 4.40 -8.96
N GLY A 324 -1.25 4.79 -9.82
CA GLY A 324 -1.01 5.03 -11.25
C GLY A 324 0.01 6.14 -11.52
N ILE A 325 -0.03 7.23 -10.75
CA ILE A 325 0.94 8.34 -10.88
C ILE A 325 2.35 7.88 -10.44
N VAL A 326 2.45 7.18 -9.30
CA VAL A 326 3.78 6.86 -8.73
C VAL A 326 4.54 5.84 -9.56
N VAL A 327 3.88 4.84 -10.17
CA VAL A 327 4.56 3.83 -11.01
C VAL A 327 5.11 4.40 -12.31
N GLY A 328 4.66 5.59 -12.72
CA GLY A 328 5.23 6.38 -13.83
C GLY A 328 6.51 7.15 -13.46
N LYS A 329 7.01 7.02 -12.22
CA LYS A 329 8.20 7.70 -11.72
C LYS A 329 9.31 6.69 -11.40
N LEU A 330 10.57 7.14 -11.37
CA LEU A 330 11.71 6.27 -11.05
C LEU A 330 11.92 6.13 -9.54
N GLY A 331 12.12 4.91 -9.09
CA GLY A 331 12.42 4.54 -7.70
C GLY A 331 11.25 4.78 -6.75
N THR A 332 11.52 4.72 -5.43
CA THR A 332 10.54 5.08 -4.40
C THR A 332 10.22 6.57 -4.47
N SER A 333 9.29 6.92 -5.34
CA SER A 333 8.80 8.29 -5.56
C SER A 333 7.57 8.58 -4.70
N ILE A 334 7.18 9.86 -4.63
CA ILE A 334 5.98 10.32 -3.91
C ILE A 334 4.97 10.92 -4.87
N VAL A 335 3.72 10.98 -4.42
CA VAL A 335 2.65 11.73 -5.08
C VAL A 335 2.27 12.92 -4.20
N THR A 336 2.23 14.10 -4.79
CA THR A 336 1.85 15.34 -4.10
C THR A 336 0.36 15.62 -4.22
N ALA A 337 -0.20 16.42 -3.31
CA ALA A 337 -1.59 16.87 -3.39
C ALA A 337 -1.90 17.60 -4.72
N GLY A 338 -0.92 18.32 -5.29
CA GLY A 338 -1.07 18.99 -6.59
C GLY A 338 -1.21 18.03 -7.77
N GLU A 339 -0.56 16.87 -7.72
CA GLU A 339 -0.68 15.84 -8.78
C GLU A 339 -1.99 15.03 -8.67
N MET A 340 -2.66 15.11 -7.52
CA MET A 340 -3.96 14.46 -7.28
C MET A 340 -5.14 15.31 -7.76
N SER A 341 -4.92 16.57 -8.06
CA SER A 341 -5.95 17.54 -8.45
C SER A 341 -6.42 17.39 -9.90
#